data_83fe711930c6410833cef1f1e9e1c580
#
_entry.id   83fe711930c6410833cef1f1e9e1c580
#
_cell.length_a   1.000
_cell.length_b   1.000
_cell.length_c   1.000
_cell.angle_alpha   90.00
_cell.angle_beta   90.00
_cell.angle_gamma   90.00
#
_symmetry.space_group_name_H-M   'P 1'
#
loop_
_entity.id
_entity.type
_entity.pdbx_description
1 polymer ?
#
loop_
_entity_poly.entity_id
_entity_poly.type
_entity_poly.pdbx_seq_one_letter_code
_entity_poly.pdbx_strand_id
1 'polypeptide(L)'
;MLFFIDETWQTIAGQRVGALGAVAIPQDQYNGFCASMYAIKKKELGASELMHAEIKGQSCFAKSAFKRQALHGDSALLKAADRLLGALTSHQARVFVIWTTHPDLLTLRHAGTTKVAKPYKELLFDFRALMENEAPGHLGSLNFDLRGTRADETTAAAIQNYMVRTRGGWEQHFLCVPNFTVSSVSPGLQAADVIAYLGARLAPGQDRPELQPYIERMRGLTYEFTRPGRSARRIRTARRVS
;
A
#
# COMPACT_ATOMS: atom_id res chain seq x y z
N MET A 1 11.86 1.34 -10.17
CA MET A 1 10.92 1.50 -9.03
C MET A 1 10.07 0.25 -8.87
N LEU A 2 9.90 -0.26 -7.65
CA LEU A 2 9.02 -1.40 -7.36
C LEU A 2 7.79 -0.88 -6.62
N PHE A 3 6.60 -1.13 -7.14
CA PHE A 3 5.32 -0.76 -6.56
C PHE A 3 4.64 -1.99 -5.98
N PHE A 4 4.32 -1.99 -4.71
CA PHE A 4 3.60 -3.04 -4.00
C PHE A 4 2.22 -2.51 -3.63
N ILE A 5 1.18 -3.27 -3.96
CA ILE A 5 -0.20 -2.81 -3.86
C ILE A 5 -1.02 -3.86 -3.13
N ASP A 6 -1.75 -3.43 -2.11
CA ASP A 6 -2.69 -4.27 -1.39
C ASP A 6 -3.98 -3.50 -1.07
N GLU A 7 -5.05 -4.23 -0.81
CA GLU A 7 -6.33 -3.67 -0.41
C GLU A 7 -6.80 -4.21 0.94
N THR A 8 -7.51 -3.37 1.67
CA THR A 8 -8.13 -3.73 2.94
C THR A 8 -9.58 -3.28 3.01
N TRP A 9 -10.34 -3.99 3.85
CA TRP A 9 -11.74 -3.69 4.16
C TRP A 9 -11.92 -3.63 5.66
N GLN A 10 -12.55 -2.55 6.13
CA GLN A 10 -12.80 -2.35 7.55
C GLN A 10 -14.20 -1.80 7.77
N THR A 11 -14.80 -2.09 8.93
CA THR A 11 -16.00 -1.41 9.40
C THR A 11 -15.57 -0.29 10.35
N ILE A 12 -15.91 0.96 10.00
CA ILE A 12 -15.59 2.17 10.76
C ILE A 12 -16.90 2.91 11.01
N ALA A 13 -17.24 3.14 12.26
CA ALA A 13 -18.52 3.75 12.68
C ALA A 13 -19.75 3.11 11.98
N GLY A 14 -19.76 1.78 11.87
CA GLY A 14 -20.85 1.03 11.22
C GLY A 14 -20.81 1.05 9.68
N GLN A 15 -19.95 1.85 9.07
CA GLN A 15 -19.80 1.93 7.62
C GLN A 15 -18.64 1.04 7.12
N ARG A 16 -18.87 0.29 6.05
CA ARG A 16 -17.82 -0.46 5.38
C ARG A 16 -16.91 0.50 4.59
N VAL A 17 -15.63 0.48 4.90
CA VAL A 17 -14.61 1.30 4.25
C VAL A 17 -13.58 0.39 3.63
N GLY A 18 -13.24 0.64 2.38
CA GLY A 18 -12.14 0.01 1.69
C GLY A 18 -11.00 0.98 1.46
N ALA A 19 -9.77 0.49 1.44
CA ALA A 19 -8.61 1.26 1.05
C ALA A 19 -7.64 0.44 0.18
N LEU A 20 -7.07 1.11 -0.82
CA LEU A 20 -5.84 0.68 -1.48
C LEU A 20 -4.68 1.34 -0.77
N GLY A 21 -3.74 0.52 -0.32
CA GLY A 21 -2.44 0.96 0.14
C GLY A 21 -1.38 0.56 -0.88
N ALA A 22 -0.46 1.45 -1.16
CA ALA A 22 0.67 1.10 -2.00
C ALA A 22 1.96 1.70 -1.48
N VAL A 23 3.04 0.98 -1.72
CA VAL A 23 4.40 1.39 -1.37
C VAL A 23 5.26 1.32 -2.63
N ALA A 24 5.90 2.42 -2.98
CA ALA A 24 6.91 2.48 -4.04
C ALA A 24 8.29 2.50 -3.38
N ILE A 25 9.16 1.56 -3.75
CA ILE A 25 10.52 1.46 -3.23
C ILE A 25 11.49 1.55 -4.41
N PRO A 26 12.52 2.42 -4.35
CA PRO A 26 13.59 2.42 -5.34
C PRO A 26 14.21 1.04 -5.46
N GLN A 27 14.51 0.60 -6.69
CA GLN A 27 14.99 -0.77 -6.94
C GLN A 27 16.32 -1.05 -6.23
N ASP A 28 17.19 -0.08 -6.17
CA ASP A 28 18.50 -0.15 -5.48
C ASP A 28 18.37 -0.21 -3.95
N GLN A 29 17.24 0.28 -3.39
CA GLN A 29 16.94 0.24 -1.97
C GLN A 29 16.22 -1.05 -1.53
N TYR A 30 15.66 -1.82 -2.47
CA TYR A 30 14.77 -2.92 -2.12
C TYR A 30 15.44 -4.05 -1.35
N ASN A 31 16.67 -4.43 -1.71
CA ASN A 31 17.41 -5.46 -0.97
C ASN A 31 17.71 -5.03 0.47
N GLY A 32 18.07 -3.77 0.68
CA GLY A 32 18.25 -3.18 2.01
C GLY A 32 16.95 -3.17 2.82
N PHE A 33 15.83 -2.84 2.17
CA PHE A 33 14.50 -2.90 2.77
C PHE A 33 14.14 -4.34 3.19
N CYS A 34 14.38 -5.33 2.35
CA CYS A 34 14.17 -6.75 2.69
C CYS A 34 15.00 -7.18 3.91
N ALA A 35 16.27 -6.78 3.97
CA ALA A 35 17.15 -7.06 5.11
C ALA A 35 16.61 -6.39 6.40
N SER A 36 16.14 -5.15 6.32
CA SER A 36 15.51 -4.44 7.43
C SER A 36 14.25 -5.16 7.92
N MET A 37 13.39 -5.60 7.00
CA MET A 37 12.18 -6.35 7.33
C MET A 37 12.48 -7.69 8.00
N TYR A 38 13.52 -8.40 7.54
CA TYR A 38 13.98 -9.62 8.18
C TYR A 38 14.45 -9.36 9.62
N ALA A 39 15.28 -8.33 9.81
CA ALA A 39 15.75 -7.94 11.15
C ALA A 39 14.59 -7.57 12.10
N ILE A 40 13.57 -6.87 11.60
CA ILE A 40 12.35 -6.54 12.35
C ILE A 40 11.62 -7.82 12.78
N LYS A 41 11.36 -8.73 11.84
CA LYS A 41 10.66 -9.99 12.12
C LYS A 41 11.43 -10.85 13.11
N LYS A 42 12.75 -10.98 12.93
CA LYS A 42 13.62 -11.74 13.84
C LYS A 42 13.59 -11.15 15.25
N LYS A 43 13.75 -9.84 15.37
CA LYS A 43 13.88 -9.16 16.66
C LYS A 43 12.55 -9.05 17.41
N GLU A 44 11.49 -8.64 16.73
CA GLU A 44 10.22 -8.32 17.38
C GLU A 44 9.25 -9.51 17.41
N LEU A 45 9.30 -10.38 16.39
CA LEU A 45 8.35 -11.49 16.25
C LEU A 45 8.98 -12.87 16.46
N GLY A 46 10.29 -12.95 16.71
CA GLY A 46 11.00 -14.21 16.90
C GLY A 46 11.06 -15.08 15.65
N ALA A 47 10.87 -14.51 14.46
CA ALA A 47 10.87 -15.26 13.22
C ALA A 47 12.28 -15.78 12.88
N SER A 48 12.38 -17.06 12.51
CA SER A 48 13.63 -17.65 12.03
C SER A 48 13.84 -17.46 10.53
N GLU A 49 12.76 -17.27 9.77
CA GLU A 49 12.75 -17.07 8.32
C GLU A 49 11.80 -15.96 7.92
N LEU A 50 12.00 -15.38 6.71
CA LEU A 50 11.17 -14.27 6.20
C LEU A 50 9.69 -14.62 6.09
N MET A 51 9.37 -15.86 5.73
CA MET A 51 7.98 -16.32 5.61
C MET A 51 7.31 -16.60 6.97
N HIS A 52 8.10 -16.73 8.03
CA HIS A 52 7.56 -16.87 9.37
C HIS A 52 7.14 -15.49 9.90
N ALA A 53 6.02 -15.44 10.59
CA ALA A 53 5.49 -14.23 11.21
C ALA A 53 5.24 -13.07 10.21
N GLU A 54 4.20 -13.18 9.42
CA GLU A 54 3.76 -12.13 8.51
C GLU A 54 3.33 -10.86 9.29
N ILE A 55 3.84 -9.70 8.87
CA ILE A 55 3.42 -8.41 9.42
C ILE A 55 2.15 -7.97 8.70
N LYS A 56 1.02 -8.00 9.42
CA LYS A 56 -0.30 -7.59 8.92
C LYS A 56 -0.84 -6.40 9.68
N GLY A 57 -1.36 -5.40 8.98
CA GLY A 57 -1.93 -4.20 9.58
C GLY A 57 -3.05 -4.52 10.57
N GLN A 58 -3.94 -5.45 10.23
CA GLN A 58 -5.00 -5.88 11.14
C GLN A 58 -4.44 -6.46 12.45
N SER A 59 -3.41 -7.29 12.38
CA SER A 59 -2.79 -7.91 13.56
C SER A 59 -1.99 -6.89 14.37
N CYS A 60 -1.19 -6.07 13.71
CA CYS A 60 -0.36 -5.06 14.36
C CYS A 60 -1.20 -4.06 15.14
N PHE A 61 -2.32 -3.63 14.57
CA PHE A 61 -3.18 -2.61 15.14
C PHE A 61 -4.47 -3.17 15.78
N ALA A 62 -4.49 -4.45 16.13
CA ALA A 62 -5.58 -5.03 16.89
C ALA A 62 -5.70 -4.37 18.28
N LYS A 63 -6.93 -4.27 18.82
CA LYS A 63 -7.14 -3.72 20.19
C LYS A 63 -6.33 -4.48 21.23
N SER A 64 -6.12 -5.78 21.05
CA SER A 64 -5.28 -6.62 21.93
C SER A 64 -3.81 -6.19 21.95
N ALA A 65 -3.26 -5.73 20.81
CA ALA A 65 -1.89 -5.22 20.74
C ALA A 65 -1.72 -3.95 21.60
N PHE A 66 -2.66 -3.01 21.51
CA PHE A 66 -2.68 -1.80 22.33
C PHE A 66 -2.92 -2.10 23.82
N LYS A 67 -3.84 -3.04 24.11
CA LYS A 67 -4.05 -3.50 25.51
C LYS A 67 -2.78 -4.09 26.11
N ARG A 68 -2.05 -4.92 25.35
CA ARG A 68 -0.77 -5.47 25.79
C ARG A 68 0.27 -4.37 26.04
N GLN A 69 0.36 -3.40 25.12
CA GLN A 69 1.24 -2.24 25.29
C GLN A 69 0.92 -1.46 26.58
N ALA A 70 -0.36 -1.21 26.84
CA ALA A 70 -0.78 -0.48 28.06
C ALA A 70 -0.52 -1.25 29.35
N LEU A 71 -0.71 -2.59 29.36
CA LEU A 71 -0.55 -3.42 30.55
C LEU A 71 0.91 -3.79 30.86
N HIS A 72 1.71 -4.01 29.83
CA HIS A 72 3.06 -4.57 29.97
C HIS A 72 4.17 -3.66 29.46
N GLY A 73 3.82 -2.48 28.90
CA GLY A 73 4.79 -1.57 28.29
C GLY A 73 5.41 -2.14 26.99
N ASP A 74 4.92 -3.29 26.54
CA ASP A 74 5.53 -4.02 25.43
C ASP A 74 4.48 -4.69 24.53
N SER A 75 4.53 -4.39 23.23
CA SER A 75 3.79 -5.08 22.19
C SER A 75 4.68 -5.29 20.98
N ALA A 76 5.12 -6.52 20.76
CA ALA A 76 5.96 -6.90 19.63
C ALA A 76 5.36 -6.47 18.29
N LEU A 77 4.04 -6.60 18.12
CA LEU A 77 3.32 -6.22 16.90
C LEU A 77 3.34 -4.70 16.66
N LEU A 78 3.12 -3.89 17.70
CA LEU A 78 3.22 -2.42 17.57
C LEU A 78 4.65 -1.99 17.29
N LYS A 79 5.63 -2.60 17.94
CA LYS A 79 7.06 -2.34 17.67
C LYS A 79 7.43 -2.72 16.22
N ALA A 80 6.93 -3.87 15.74
CA ALA A 80 7.16 -4.29 14.36
C ALA A 80 6.56 -3.28 13.36
N ALA A 81 5.33 -2.81 13.58
CA ALA A 81 4.70 -1.79 12.73
C ALA A 81 5.47 -0.45 12.77
N ASP A 82 5.89 -0.01 13.96
CA ASP A 82 6.66 1.21 14.12
C ASP A 82 7.99 1.16 13.38
N ARG A 83 8.73 0.05 13.52
CA ARG A 83 10.00 -0.16 12.82
C ARG A 83 9.82 -0.32 11.32
N LEU A 84 8.72 -0.94 10.85
CA LEU A 84 8.38 -1.02 9.43
C LEU A 84 8.22 0.38 8.83
N LEU A 85 7.46 1.28 9.49
CA LEU A 85 7.33 2.66 9.02
C LEU A 85 8.68 3.39 9.02
N GLY A 86 9.54 3.11 10.02
CA GLY A 86 10.93 3.60 10.04
C GLY A 86 11.77 3.07 8.87
N ALA A 87 11.65 1.78 8.55
CA ALA A 87 12.35 1.17 7.42
C ALA A 87 11.90 1.78 6.08
N LEU A 88 10.60 2.04 5.89
CA LEU A 88 10.11 2.74 4.71
C LEU A 88 10.77 4.10 4.54
N THR A 89 10.90 4.87 5.63
CA THR A 89 11.60 6.17 5.62
C THR A 89 13.08 6.01 5.24
N SER A 90 13.77 5.08 5.88
CA SER A 90 15.22 4.86 5.68
C SER A 90 15.56 4.40 4.26
N HIS A 91 14.63 3.69 3.61
CA HIS A 91 14.79 3.21 2.24
C HIS A 91 14.06 4.08 1.21
N GLN A 92 13.81 5.36 1.53
CA GLN A 92 13.26 6.36 0.62
C GLN A 92 11.95 5.94 -0.07
N ALA A 93 11.17 5.09 0.60
CA ALA A 93 9.90 4.64 0.06
C ALA A 93 8.88 5.78 -0.02
N ARG A 94 8.00 5.71 -1.01
CA ARG A 94 6.83 6.57 -1.15
C ARG A 94 5.56 5.77 -0.91
N VAL A 95 4.62 6.38 -0.26
CA VAL A 95 3.36 5.75 0.12
C VAL A 95 2.19 6.39 -0.62
N PHE A 96 1.24 5.59 -1.02
CA PHE A 96 0.00 6.03 -1.66
C PHE A 96 -1.18 5.40 -0.95
N VAL A 97 -2.24 6.19 -0.76
CA VAL A 97 -3.47 5.72 -0.13
C VAL A 97 -4.68 6.27 -0.88
N ILE A 98 -5.57 5.38 -1.26
CA ILE A 98 -6.88 5.71 -1.79
C ILE A 98 -7.92 4.96 -0.97
N TRP A 99 -8.87 5.67 -0.36
CA TRP A 99 -9.95 5.03 0.38
C TRP A 99 -11.32 5.36 -0.21
N THR A 100 -12.28 4.47 0.02
CA THR A 100 -13.66 4.59 -0.47
C THR A 100 -14.65 3.98 0.51
N THR A 101 -15.85 4.55 0.55
CA THR A 101 -17.00 3.97 1.24
C THR A 101 -17.83 3.05 0.33
N HIS A 102 -17.40 2.88 -0.91
CA HIS A 102 -18.00 1.98 -1.90
C HIS A 102 -17.05 0.79 -2.13
N PRO A 103 -17.12 -0.25 -1.31
CA PRO A 103 -16.18 -1.38 -1.33
C PRO A 103 -16.05 -2.04 -2.70
N ASP A 104 -17.13 -2.13 -3.45
CA ASP A 104 -17.13 -2.78 -4.76
C ASP A 104 -16.19 -2.13 -5.78
N LEU A 105 -15.83 -0.85 -5.57
CA LEU A 105 -14.86 -0.14 -6.42
C LEU A 105 -13.43 -0.64 -6.26
N LEU A 106 -13.10 -1.37 -5.19
CA LEU A 106 -11.78 -1.97 -5.02
C LEU A 106 -11.71 -3.40 -5.56
N THR A 107 -12.85 -3.99 -5.91
CA THR A 107 -12.90 -5.37 -6.36
C THR A 107 -12.70 -5.44 -7.88
N LEU A 108 -11.49 -5.72 -8.33
CA LEU A 108 -11.22 -5.97 -9.75
C LEU A 108 -11.96 -7.21 -10.30
N ARG A 109 -12.44 -8.10 -9.43
CA ARG A 109 -13.15 -9.34 -9.79
C ARG A 109 -14.42 -9.11 -10.61
N HIS A 110 -15.09 -7.95 -10.46
CA HIS A 110 -16.35 -7.65 -11.16
C HIS A 110 -16.16 -6.79 -12.42
N ALA A 111 -14.97 -6.25 -12.64
CA ALA A 111 -14.73 -5.34 -13.76
C ALA A 111 -14.48 -6.07 -15.11
N GLY A 112 -14.22 -7.37 -15.07
CA GLY A 112 -13.79 -8.13 -16.26
C GLY A 112 -12.42 -7.65 -16.77
N THR A 113 -11.96 -8.25 -17.87
CA THR A 113 -10.63 -7.94 -18.47
C THR A 113 -10.55 -6.58 -19.19
N THR A 114 -11.64 -5.82 -19.24
CA THR A 114 -11.71 -4.59 -20.06
C THR A 114 -11.78 -3.31 -19.25
N LYS A 115 -12.06 -3.39 -17.96
CA LYS A 115 -12.26 -2.20 -17.11
C LYS A 115 -11.41 -2.30 -15.84
N VAL A 116 -10.60 -1.26 -15.62
CA VAL A 116 -9.93 -1.03 -14.35
C VAL A 116 -10.79 -0.11 -13.51
N ALA A 117 -11.02 -0.45 -12.24
CA ALA A 117 -11.81 0.36 -11.33
C ALA A 117 -11.14 1.72 -11.08
N LYS A 118 -11.97 2.75 -10.81
CA LYS A 118 -11.53 4.14 -10.64
C LYS A 118 -10.37 4.29 -9.62
N PRO A 119 -10.40 3.66 -8.42
CA PRO A 119 -9.29 3.78 -7.48
C PRO A 119 -7.95 3.30 -8.04
N TYR A 120 -7.95 2.19 -8.77
CA TYR A 120 -6.72 1.69 -9.40
C TYR A 120 -6.21 2.62 -10.52
N LYS A 121 -7.12 3.21 -11.30
CA LYS A 121 -6.73 4.22 -12.30
C LYS A 121 -6.06 5.42 -11.66
N GLU A 122 -6.62 5.92 -10.57
CA GLU A 122 -6.05 7.05 -9.83
C GLU A 122 -4.69 6.70 -9.26
N LEU A 123 -4.55 5.50 -8.68
CA LEU A 123 -3.28 5.01 -8.17
C LEU A 123 -2.21 4.90 -9.27
N LEU A 124 -2.58 4.33 -10.43
CA LEU A 124 -1.67 4.23 -11.58
C LEU A 124 -1.22 5.62 -12.08
N PHE A 125 -2.13 6.60 -12.12
CA PHE A 125 -1.77 7.98 -12.46
C PHE A 125 -0.79 8.61 -11.46
N ASP A 126 -0.98 8.36 -10.17
CA ASP A 126 -0.05 8.86 -9.15
C ASP A 126 1.32 8.17 -9.25
N PHE A 127 1.35 6.86 -9.54
CA PHE A 127 2.59 6.13 -9.82
C PHE A 127 3.33 6.67 -11.05
N ARG A 128 2.58 6.94 -12.13
CA ARG A 128 3.17 7.54 -13.32
C ARG A 128 3.80 8.89 -12.98
N ALA A 129 3.10 9.74 -12.24
CA ALA A 129 3.64 11.03 -11.82
C ALA A 129 4.92 10.89 -10.99
N LEU A 130 4.99 9.87 -10.11
CA LEU A 130 6.21 9.55 -9.38
C LEU A 130 7.34 9.14 -10.32
N MET A 131 7.07 8.26 -11.30
CA MET A 131 8.07 7.81 -12.27
C MET A 131 8.61 8.97 -13.12
N GLU A 132 7.72 9.86 -13.59
CA GLU A 132 8.10 11.05 -14.34
C GLU A 132 9.00 12.02 -13.54
N ASN A 133 8.75 12.16 -12.24
CA ASN A 133 9.45 13.13 -11.41
C ASN A 133 10.70 12.57 -10.71
N GLU A 134 10.65 11.34 -10.19
CA GLU A 134 11.71 10.78 -9.35
C GLU A 134 12.52 9.66 -10.02
N ALA A 135 12.02 9.07 -11.12
CA ALA A 135 12.70 7.98 -11.82
C ALA A 135 12.57 8.09 -13.35
N PRO A 136 12.90 9.25 -13.96
CA PRO A 136 12.77 9.42 -15.40
C PRO A 136 13.66 8.43 -16.15
N GLY A 137 13.13 7.83 -17.22
CA GLY A 137 13.85 6.84 -18.04
C GLY A 137 13.95 5.43 -17.44
N HIS A 138 13.39 5.21 -16.23
CA HIS A 138 13.32 3.88 -15.63
C HIS A 138 11.93 3.28 -15.79
N LEU A 139 11.86 1.94 -15.68
CA LEU A 139 10.58 1.22 -15.66
C LEU A 139 10.18 0.84 -14.24
N GLY A 140 8.91 1.00 -13.93
CA GLY A 140 8.28 0.55 -12.70
C GLY A 140 7.70 -0.86 -12.86
N SER A 141 7.80 -1.68 -11.82
CA SER A 141 7.15 -2.98 -11.72
C SER A 141 5.99 -2.92 -10.74
N LEU A 142 4.81 -3.38 -11.16
CA LEU A 142 3.61 -3.47 -10.32
C LEU A 142 3.53 -4.86 -9.69
N ASN A 143 3.45 -4.94 -8.37
CA ASN A 143 3.41 -6.19 -7.62
C ASN A 143 2.15 -6.23 -6.76
N PHE A 144 1.37 -7.30 -6.91
CA PHE A 144 0.11 -7.55 -6.20
C PHE A 144 0.19 -8.82 -5.38
N ASP A 145 -0.64 -8.92 -4.35
CA ASP A 145 -0.79 -10.17 -3.60
C ASP A 145 -1.50 -11.23 -4.45
N LEU A 146 -0.98 -12.46 -4.37
CA LEU A 146 -1.50 -13.63 -5.08
C LEU A 146 -2.86 -14.03 -4.50
N ARG A 147 -3.91 -14.02 -5.32
CA ARG A 147 -5.29 -14.36 -4.91
C ARG A 147 -5.81 -15.63 -5.53
N GLY A 148 -5.05 -16.23 -6.40
CA GLY A 148 -5.36 -17.42 -7.17
C GLY A 148 -5.47 -17.14 -8.68
N THR A 149 -5.06 -18.10 -9.47
CA THR A 149 -4.75 -17.98 -10.90
C THR A 149 -5.77 -17.16 -11.69
N ARG A 150 -7.06 -17.51 -11.61
CA ARG A 150 -8.10 -16.82 -12.40
C ARG A 150 -8.30 -15.35 -12.02
N ALA A 151 -8.21 -15.02 -10.72
CA ALA A 151 -8.35 -13.65 -10.24
C ALA A 151 -7.15 -12.80 -10.68
N ASP A 152 -5.96 -13.38 -10.62
CA ASP A 152 -4.71 -12.72 -10.97
C ASP A 152 -4.61 -12.49 -12.48
N GLU A 153 -4.96 -13.49 -13.30
CA GLU A 153 -5.07 -13.36 -14.77
C GLU A 153 -6.05 -12.25 -15.18
N THR A 154 -7.22 -12.20 -14.54
CA THR A 154 -8.21 -11.16 -14.81
C THR A 154 -7.68 -9.77 -14.47
N THR A 155 -7.00 -9.65 -13.32
CA THR A 155 -6.39 -8.39 -12.88
C THR A 155 -5.27 -7.97 -13.82
N ALA A 156 -4.37 -8.89 -14.16
CA ALA A 156 -3.28 -8.65 -15.11
C ALA A 156 -3.81 -8.16 -16.46
N ALA A 157 -4.77 -8.88 -17.03
CA ALA A 157 -5.38 -8.53 -18.31
C ALA A 157 -6.09 -7.17 -18.27
N ALA A 158 -6.79 -6.84 -17.18
CA ALA A 158 -7.46 -5.55 -17.02
C ALA A 158 -6.45 -4.40 -17.01
N ILE A 159 -5.38 -4.51 -16.22
CA ILE A 159 -4.32 -3.50 -16.10
C ILE A 159 -3.58 -3.35 -17.45
N GLN A 160 -3.16 -4.48 -18.04
CA GLN A 160 -2.47 -4.48 -19.32
C GLN A 160 -3.32 -3.84 -20.43
N ASN A 161 -4.59 -4.25 -20.54
CA ASN A 161 -5.52 -3.68 -21.51
C ASN A 161 -5.74 -2.17 -21.28
N TYR A 162 -5.79 -1.74 -20.03
CA TYR A 162 -5.89 -0.33 -19.71
C TYR A 162 -4.67 0.45 -20.17
N MET A 163 -3.47 -0.02 -19.87
CA MET A 163 -2.21 0.63 -20.27
C MET A 163 -2.07 0.71 -21.79
N VAL A 164 -2.32 -0.40 -22.51
CA VAL A 164 -2.17 -0.46 -23.97
C VAL A 164 -3.22 0.41 -24.70
N ARG A 165 -4.47 0.44 -24.22
CA ARG A 165 -5.55 1.17 -24.88
C ARG A 165 -5.59 2.66 -24.53
N THR A 166 -5.03 3.05 -23.41
CA THR A 166 -5.03 4.44 -22.98
C THR A 166 -3.81 5.14 -23.58
N ARG A 167 -4.03 6.18 -24.38
CA ARG A 167 -2.95 7.01 -24.95
C ARG A 167 -2.22 7.77 -23.85
N GLY A 168 -1.42 7.06 -23.06
CA GLY A 168 -0.78 7.61 -21.86
C GLY A 168 0.73 7.43 -21.81
N GLY A 169 1.36 6.76 -22.80
CA GLY A 169 2.80 6.47 -22.74
C GLY A 169 3.20 5.59 -21.55
N TRP A 170 2.29 4.70 -21.13
CA TRP A 170 2.52 3.83 -19.97
C TRP A 170 3.73 2.92 -20.13
N GLU A 171 3.99 2.48 -21.37
CA GLU A 171 5.13 1.64 -21.77
C GLU A 171 6.49 2.31 -21.49
N GLN A 172 6.51 3.61 -21.36
CA GLN A 172 7.72 4.38 -21.02
C GLN A 172 8.01 4.38 -19.51
N HIS A 173 7.02 4.03 -18.68
CA HIS A 173 7.09 4.12 -17.24
C HIS A 173 6.93 2.80 -16.52
N PHE A 174 6.26 1.81 -17.13
CA PHE A 174 5.94 0.54 -16.47
C PHE A 174 6.20 -0.67 -17.35
N LEU A 175 6.57 -1.76 -16.68
CA LEU A 175 6.40 -3.09 -17.26
C LEU A 175 4.91 -3.34 -17.44
N CYS A 176 4.49 -3.70 -18.65
CA CYS A 176 3.06 -3.81 -18.99
C CYS A 176 2.33 -4.94 -18.28
N VAL A 177 3.04 -5.92 -17.75
CA VAL A 177 2.46 -7.07 -17.04
C VAL A 177 2.74 -6.94 -15.56
N PRO A 178 1.71 -6.86 -14.70
CA PRO A 178 1.88 -6.88 -13.26
C PRO A 178 2.33 -8.27 -12.77
N ASN A 179 3.09 -8.29 -11.69
CA ASN A 179 3.51 -9.50 -11.01
C ASN A 179 2.56 -9.82 -9.85
N PHE A 180 2.40 -11.12 -9.57
CA PHE A 180 1.65 -11.62 -8.44
C PHE A 180 2.56 -12.49 -7.59
N THR A 181 2.63 -12.22 -6.31
CA THR A 181 3.49 -12.95 -5.38
C THR A 181 2.80 -13.12 -4.03
N VAL A 182 3.24 -14.11 -3.27
CA VAL A 182 2.67 -14.42 -1.96
C VAL A 182 3.16 -13.39 -0.94
N SER A 183 2.23 -12.77 -0.20
CA SER A 183 2.54 -11.71 0.77
C SER A 183 3.47 -12.18 1.89
N SER A 184 3.39 -13.46 2.31
CA SER A 184 4.25 -13.99 3.38
C SER A 184 5.75 -13.90 3.06
N VAL A 185 6.13 -13.98 1.77
CA VAL A 185 7.52 -13.87 1.31
C VAL A 185 7.87 -12.51 0.71
N SER A 186 6.90 -11.61 0.58
CA SER A 186 7.09 -10.27 0.00
C SER A 186 7.03 -9.17 1.05
N PRO A 187 8.17 -8.65 1.52
CA PRO A 187 8.21 -7.54 2.47
C PRO A 187 7.46 -6.30 1.98
N GLY A 188 7.52 -6.03 0.68
CA GLY A 188 6.82 -4.88 0.08
C GLY A 188 5.30 -5.00 0.16
N LEU A 189 4.73 -6.20 -0.04
CA LEU A 189 3.29 -6.44 0.11
C LEU A 189 2.84 -6.35 1.58
N GLN A 190 3.65 -6.84 2.51
CA GLN A 190 3.35 -6.68 3.95
C GLN A 190 3.36 -5.20 4.35
N ALA A 191 4.26 -4.41 3.79
CA ALA A 191 4.24 -2.97 4.00
C ALA A 191 2.98 -2.33 3.39
N ALA A 192 2.58 -2.74 2.17
CA ALA A 192 1.36 -2.25 1.52
C ALA A 192 0.09 -2.59 2.32
N ASP A 193 -0.01 -3.79 2.92
CA ASP A 193 -1.11 -4.18 3.82
C ASP A 193 -1.20 -3.26 5.05
N VAL A 194 -0.07 -2.99 5.70
CA VAL A 194 -0.01 -2.05 6.83
C VAL A 194 -0.47 -0.64 6.41
N ILE A 195 -0.02 -0.17 5.25
CA ILE A 195 -0.42 1.13 4.70
C ILE A 195 -1.90 1.15 4.32
N ALA A 196 -2.43 0.10 3.69
CA ALA A 196 -3.84 -0.03 3.38
C ALA A 196 -4.69 0.01 4.66
N TYR A 197 -4.29 -0.72 5.70
CA TYR A 197 -4.97 -0.73 6.99
C TYR A 197 -5.04 0.67 7.62
N LEU A 198 -3.92 1.38 7.71
CA LEU A 198 -3.87 2.75 8.22
C LEU A 198 -4.65 3.72 7.32
N GLY A 199 -4.58 3.51 6.01
CA GLY A 199 -5.26 4.29 5.00
C GLY A 199 -6.79 4.26 5.13
N ALA A 200 -7.38 3.10 5.43
CA ALA A 200 -8.81 2.99 5.69
C ALA A 200 -9.23 3.83 6.90
N ARG A 201 -8.33 4.03 7.87
CA ARG A 201 -8.57 4.84 9.07
C ARG A 201 -8.55 6.36 8.81
N LEU A 202 -8.27 6.79 7.59
CA LEU A 202 -8.43 8.20 7.19
C LEU A 202 -9.87 8.57 6.86
N ALA A 203 -10.77 7.57 6.76
CA ALA A 203 -12.19 7.81 6.56
C ALA A 203 -12.81 8.53 7.78
N PRO A 204 -13.84 9.36 7.57
CA PRO A 204 -14.57 10.01 8.67
C PRO A 204 -15.14 8.99 9.67
N GLY A 205 -15.22 9.39 10.95
CA GLY A 205 -15.75 8.53 12.02
C GLY A 205 -14.70 7.62 12.66
N GLN A 206 -13.42 7.88 12.41
CA GLN A 206 -12.33 7.19 13.11
C GLN A 206 -12.43 7.43 14.61
N ASP A 207 -12.55 6.33 15.36
CA ASP A 207 -12.74 6.29 16.82
C ASP A 207 -11.52 5.76 17.59
N ARG A 208 -10.37 5.64 16.92
CA ARG A 208 -9.16 5.02 17.45
C ARG A 208 -7.99 6.00 17.54
N PRO A 209 -7.97 6.89 18.56
CA PRO A 209 -6.92 7.91 18.70
C PRO A 209 -5.52 7.29 18.86
N GLU A 210 -5.43 6.07 19.37
CA GLU A 210 -4.17 5.34 19.51
C GLU A 210 -3.46 5.05 18.19
N LEU A 211 -4.17 5.13 17.05
CA LEU A 211 -3.58 4.98 15.71
C LEU A 211 -2.99 6.28 15.16
N GLN A 212 -3.29 7.42 15.76
CA GLN A 212 -2.89 8.72 15.23
C GLN A 212 -1.38 8.86 15.01
N PRO A 213 -0.49 8.41 15.91
CA PRO A 213 0.96 8.51 15.67
C PRO A 213 1.41 7.74 14.42
N TYR A 214 0.83 6.57 14.15
CA TYR A 214 1.15 5.75 12.98
C TYR A 214 0.60 6.38 11.70
N ILE A 215 -0.60 6.94 11.76
CA ILE A 215 -1.22 7.67 10.65
C ILE A 215 -0.37 8.90 10.28
N GLU A 216 0.12 9.65 11.25
CA GLU A 216 0.97 10.82 11.00
C GLU A 216 2.31 10.43 10.37
N ARG A 217 2.93 9.35 10.84
CA ARG A 217 4.15 8.82 10.20
C ARG A 217 3.89 8.37 8.77
N MET A 218 2.79 7.65 8.52
CA MET A 218 2.38 7.27 7.16
C MET A 218 2.18 8.51 6.29
N ARG A 219 1.55 9.57 6.82
CA ARG A 219 1.36 10.84 6.11
C ARG A 219 2.69 11.47 5.69
N GLY A 220 3.70 11.42 6.55
CA GLY A 220 5.04 11.92 6.23
C GLY A 220 5.74 11.18 5.08
N LEU A 221 5.28 9.97 4.75
CA LEU A 221 5.77 9.16 3.63
C LEU A 221 4.94 9.31 2.35
N THR A 222 3.76 9.97 2.45
CA THR A 222 2.83 10.03 1.33
C THR A 222 3.39 10.89 0.21
N TYR A 223 3.39 10.33 -1.00
CA TYR A 223 3.78 11.07 -2.20
C TYR A 223 2.76 12.15 -2.52
N GLU A 224 3.22 13.39 -2.56
CA GLU A 224 2.41 14.56 -2.86
C GLU A 224 2.70 15.05 -4.28
N PHE A 225 1.77 14.82 -5.19
CA PHE A 225 1.84 15.34 -6.54
C PHE A 225 1.07 16.65 -6.68
N THR A 226 1.78 17.74 -6.91
CA THR A 226 1.18 19.06 -7.23
C THR A 226 0.95 19.14 -8.74
N ARG A 227 -0.31 18.99 -9.20
CA ARG A 227 -0.63 19.19 -10.62
C ARG A 227 -0.39 20.64 -11.01
N PRO A 228 0.43 20.93 -12.04
CA PRO A 228 0.55 22.28 -12.58
C PRO A 228 -0.83 22.83 -12.97
N GLY A 229 -1.17 24.05 -12.55
CA GLY A 229 -2.40 24.75 -12.93
C GLY A 229 -3.61 24.56 -12.00
N ARG A 230 -3.51 23.82 -10.92
CA ARG A 230 -4.48 23.85 -9.81
C ARG A 230 -3.82 24.45 -8.58
N SER A 231 -4.34 25.59 -8.10
CA SER A 231 -3.90 26.17 -6.82
C SER A 231 -3.82 25.08 -5.77
N ALA A 232 -2.73 25.10 -5.00
CA ALA A 232 -2.47 24.14 -3.94
C ALA A 232 -3.65 24.12 -2.96
N ARG A 233 -4.70 23.35 -3.28
CA ARG A 233 -5.60 22.88 -2.25
C ARG A 233 -4.78 21.91 -1.44
N ARG A 234 -4.63 22.18 -0.14
CA ARG A 234 -3.97 21.32 0.85
C ARG A 234 -4.22 19.86 0.47
N ILE A 235 -3.15 19.20 0.10
CA ILE A 235 -3.17 17.85 -0.42
C ILE A 235 -3.75 16.96 0.67
N ARG A 236 -4.86 16.35 0.36
CA ARG A 236 -5.42 15.32 1.22
C ARG A 236 -4.49 14.14 1.09
N THR A 237 -3.86 13.73 2.16
CA THR A 237 -3.00 12.55 2.31
C THR A 237 -3.65 11.26 1.83
N ALA A 238 -4.92 11.30 1.51
CA ALA A 238 -5.69 10.21 0.92
C ALA A 238 -6.81 10.78 0.03
N ARG A 239 -7.05 10.14 -1.12
CA ARG A 239 -8.15 10.49 -2.00
C ARG A 239 -9.38 9.66 -1.66
N ARG A 240 -10.51 10.35 -1.48
CA ARG A 240 -11.82 9.70 -1.47
C ARG A 240 -12.27 9.50 -2.91
N VAL A 241 -12.66 8.29 -3.23
CA VAL A 241 -13.32 7.95 -4.50
C VAL A 241 -14.80 7.73 -4.20
N SER A 242 -15.64 8.57 -4.75
CA SER A 242 -17.09 8.46 -4.75
C SER A 242 -17.60 7.77 -6.01
#